data_2163ae5e4655552acb26d5aeb85fb0ff
#
_entry.id   2163ae5e4655552acb26d5aeb85fb0ff
#
_cell.length_a   1.000
_cell.length_b   1.000
_cell.length_c   1.000
_cell.angle_alpha   90.00
_cell.angle_beta   90.00
_cell.angle_gamma   90.00
#
_symmetry.space_group_name_H-M   'P 1'
#
loop_
_entity.id
_entity.type
_entity.pdbx_description
1 polymer ?
#
loop_
_entity_poly.entity_id
_entity_poly.type
_entity_poly.pdbx_seq_one_letter_code
_entity_poly.pdbx_strand_id
1 'polypeptide(L)'
;MKKVFKYLYSLIPFKVQLFTVIRNIFHPGEKLYRHLHFNGIFKVSVKKNASFLIRHYGYQVENDIFWMGLTGRWEKKSIELWMKLSEKSKVIVDIGANTGVYSLISKCLNPHSRVVAFEPVERIFNKLNCNIQLNNFSIESLLMAVSDHSGEALFYDTTEEHNYGATLQKISHDLLSTTKVGIITIDDLIKEKNLVGIDLVKIDVEYHEPEVLKGFSLINKYQPSILIEILSDDIGERVQAEIENYGGAYLYFDIDEQNGLRKVENIRKSSGMNYLLCTESIAKEIQLI
;
A
#
# COMPACT_ATOMS: atom_id res chain seq x y z
N MET A 1 7.38 30.78 19.70
CA MET A 1 6.43 31.01 18.60
C MET A 1 5.82 29.70 18.07
N LYS A 2 6.59 28.70 17.57
CA LYS A 2 6.05 27.44 17.01
C LYS A 2 5.07 26.70 17.94
N LYS A 3 5.35 26.60 19.26
CA LYS A 3 4.47 25.93 20.25
C LYS A 3 3.13 26.66 20.40
N VAL A 4 3.10 27.98 20.38
CA VAL A 4 1.88 28.79 20.49
C VAL A 4 1.00 28.61 19.25
N PHE A 5 1.59 28.64 18.03
CA PHE A 5 0.86 28.35 16.81
C PHE A 5 0.26 26.95 16.79
N LYS A 6 1.03 25.93 17.23
CA LYS A 6 0.53 24.55 17.32
C LYS A 6 -0.63 24.43 18.30
N TYR A 7 -0.57 25.14 19.42
CA TYR A 7 -1.68 25.18 20.39
C TYR A 7 -2.91 25.88 19.81
N LEU A 8 -2.77 27.08 19.23
CA LEU A 8 -3.89 27.79 18.59
C LEU A 8 -4.49 26.97 17.45
N TYR A 9 -3.66 26.30 16.65
CA TYR A 9 -4.12 25.39 15.61
C TYR A 9 -4.91 24.21 16.18
N SER A 10 -4.52 23.65 17.33
CA SER A 10 -5.24 22.55 17.97
C SER A 10 -6.66 22.96 18.42
N LEU A 11 -6.87 24.24 18.74
CA LEU A 11 -8.16 24.77 19.19
C LEU A 11 -9.18 25.02 18.07
N ILE A 12 -8.77 24.99 16.80
CA ILE A 12 -9.69 25.19 15.67
C ILE A 12 -10.73 24.05 15.66
N PRO A 13 -12.02 24.33 15.88
CA PRO A 13 -13.06 23.32 15.81
C PRO A 13 -13.41 22.98 14.34
N PHE A 14 -14.06 21.86 14.11
CA PHE A 14 -14.60 21.48 12.79
C PHE A 14 -13.62 21.57 11.63
N LYS A 15 -12.35 21.20 11.86
CA LYS A 15 -11.28 21.30 10.82
C LYS A 15 -11.64 20.57 9.53
N VAL A 16 -12.30 19.41 9.60
CA VAL A 16 -12.73 18.65 8.41
C VAL A 16 -13.63 19.51 7.53
N GLN A 17 -14.66 20.12 8.13
CA GLN A 17 -15.63 20.93 7.41
C GLN A 17 -14.97 22.19 6.85
N LEU A 18 -14.18 22.88 7.69
CA LEU A 18 -13.44 24.10 7.31
C LEU A 18 -12.50 23.82 6.14
N PHE A 19 -11.68 22.76 6.24
CA PHE A 19 -10.72 22.42 5.19
C PHE A 19 -11.39 21.88 3.94
N THR A 20 -12.53 21.20 4.07
CA THR A 20 -13.34 20.80 2.91
C THR A 20 -13.86 22.02 2.14
N VAL A 21 -14.30 23.06 2.83
CA VAL A 21 -14.70 24.31 2.16
C VAL A 21 -13.48 24.99 1.52
N ILE A 22 -12.37 25.10 2.28
CA ILE A 22 -11.15 25.74 1.78
C ILE A 22 -10.65 25.05 0.51
N ARG A 23 -10.53 23.73 0.49
CA ARG A 23 -10.00 23.00 -0.67
C ARG A 23 -10.88 23.13 -1.93
N ASN A 24 -12.19 23.38 -1.77
CA ASN A 24 -13.09 23.60 -2.91
C ASN A 24 -12.93 24.98 -3.54
N ILE A 25 -12.40 25.94 -2.79
CA ILE A 25 -12.23 27.34 -3.22
C ILE A 25 -10.75 27.64 -3.54
N PHE A 26 -9.85 27.09 -2.77
CA PHE A 26 -8.42 27.33 -2.82
C PHE A 26 -7.62 26.05 -2.59
N HIS A 27 -6.71 25.76 -3.49
CA HIS A 27 -5.78 24.65 -3.38
C HIS A 27 -4.45 25.16 -2.83
N PRO A 28 -4.18 24.99 -1.53
CA PRO A 28 -2.93 25.45 -0.95
C PRO A 28 -1.75 24.68 -1.54
N GLY A 29 -0.65 25.38 -1.79
CA GLY A 29 0.59 24.74 -2.22
C GLY A 29 1.14 23.78 -1.14
N GLU A 30 1.97 22.83 -1.56
CA GLU A 30 2.53 21.78 -0.71
C GLU A 30 3.13 22.30 0.59
N LYS A 31 3.97 23.35 0.52
CA LYS A 31 4.61 23.96 1.69
C LYS A 31 3.62 24.36 2.78
N LEU A 32 2.37 24.66 2.39
CA LEU A 32 1.33 25.06 3.33
C LEU A 32 0.52 23.86 3.81
N TYR A 33 -0.05 23.06 2.90
CA TYR A 33 -0.96 21.99 3.32
C TYR A 33 -0.27 20.88 4.11
N ARG A 34 1.03 20.65 3.95
CA ARG A 34 1.80 19.73 4.81
C ARG A 34 1.72 20.02 6.31
N HIS A 35 1.28 21.22 6.68
CA HIS A 35 1.08 21.61 8.06
C HIS A 35 -0.41 21.66 8.45
N LEU A 36 -1.31 21.39 7.52
CA LEU A 36 -2.76 21.47 7.74
C LEU A 36 -3.36 20.08 7.98
N HIS A 37 -2.79 19.36 8.97
CA HIS A 37 -3.30 18.07 9.41
C HIS A 37 -4.54 18.23 10.31
N PHE A 38 -5.41 17.21 10.27
CA PHE A 38 -6.58 17.14 11.15
C PHE A 38 -6.88 15.69 11.51
N ASN A 39 -7.78 15.47 12.45
CA ASN A 39 -8.37 14.16 12.71
C ASN A 39 -9.83 14.18 12.28
N GLY A 40 -10.26 13.21 11.50
CA GLY A 40 -11.63 13.14 11.05
C GLY A 40 -11.84 12.28 9.82
N ILE A 41 -13.08 12.10 9.43
CA ILE A 41 -13.46 11.28 8.28
C ILE A 41 -13.72 12.19 7.09
N PHE A 42 -13.19 11.81 5.93
CA PHE A 42 -13.45 12.52 4.68
C PHE A 42 -13.71 11.53 3.54
N LYS A 43 -14.34 12.03 2.49
CA LYS A 43 -14.67 11.26 1.30
C LYS A 43 -13.54 11.37 0.27
N VAL A 44 -13.12 10.23 -0.26
CA VAL A 44 -12.14 10.10 -1.36
C VAL A 44 -12.88 9.69 -2.61
N SER A 45 -12.78 10.48 -3.68
CA SER A 45 -13.31 10.12 -4.99
C SER A 45 -12.28 9.28 -5.74
N VAL A 46 -12.69 8.11 -6.20
CA VAL A 46 -11.87 7.19 -7.01
C VAL A 46 -12.18 7.41 -8.49
N LYS A 47 -13.46 7.36 -8.85
CA LYS A 47 -14.01 7.69 -10.17
C LYS A 47 -15.31 8.49 -10.00
N LYS A 48 -15.91 8.95 -11.12
CA LYS A 48 -17.12 9.79 -11.12
C LYS A 48 -18.24 9.28 -10.19
N ASN A 49 -18.42 7.94 -10.12
CA ASN A 49 -19.48 7.31 -9.33
C ASN A 49 -18.93 6.33 -8.27
N ALA A 50 -17.64 6.36 -8.00
CA ALA A 50 -16.99 5.48 -7.04
C ALA A 50 -16.19 6.30 -6.03
N SER A 51 -16.47 6.09 -4.76
CA SER A 51 -15.83 6.82 -3.65
C SER A 51 -15.87 5.99 -2.38
N PHE A 52 -14.94 6.23 -1.49
CA PHE A 52 -14.93 5.65 -0.16
C PHE A 52 -14.67 6.71 0.92
N LEU A 53 -14.94 6.36 2.14
CA LEU A 53 -14.62 7.16 3.33
C LEU A 53 -13.31 6.67 3.93
N ILE A 54 -12.46 7.60 4.36
CA ILE A 54 -11.24 7.30 5.10
C ILE A 54 -11.10 8.25 6.28
N ARG A 55 -10.54 7.76 7.38
CA ARG A 55 -10.20 8.61 8.52
C ARG A 55 -8.78 9.14 8.35
N HIS A 56 -8.63 10.44 8.50
CA HIS A 56 -7.35 11.11 8.61
C HIS A 56 -6.84 10.97 10.04
N TYR A 57 -5.76 10.23 10.22
CA TYR A 57 -5.12 10.01 11.52
C TYR A 57 -3.99 10.99 11.83
N GLY A 58 -3.74 11.93 10.95
CA GLY A 58 -2.62 12.86 11.04
C GLY A 58 -1.42 12.44 10.18
N TYR A 59 -1.54 11.38 9.39
CA TYR A 59 -0.48 10.91 8.51
C TYR A 59 -0.39 11.74 7.23
N GLN A 60 0.80 11.75 6.61
CA GLN A 60 1.03 12.54 5.40
C GLN A 60 0.25 11.97 4.21
N VAL A 61 0.07 10.65 4.14
CA VAL A 61 -0.69 9.98 3.07
C VAL A 61 -2.13 10.47 3.01
N GLU A 62 -2.86 10.42 4.13
CA GLU A 62 -4.23 10.92 4.17
C GLU A 62 -4.29 12.44 3.92
N ASN A 63 -3.26 13.17 4.36
CA ASN A 63 -3.17 14.60 4.13
C ASN A 63 -2.99 14.92 2.64
N ASP A 64 -2.09 14.23 1.94
CA ASP A 64 -1.91 14.36 0.50
C ASP A 64 -3.19 13.99 -0.27
N ILE A 65 -3.82 12.87 0.09
CA ILE A 65 -5.10 12.44 -0.51
C ILE A 65 -6.21 13.47 -0.26
N PHE A 66 -6.28 14.04 0.95
CA PHE A 66 -7.29 15.05 1.24
C PHE A 66 -7.11 16.30 0.39
N TRP A 67 -5.91 16.88 0.34
CA TRP A 67 -5.68 18.16 -0.32
C TRP A 67 -5.54 18.06 -1.84
N MET A 68 -4.93 17.00 -2.35
CA MET A 68 -4.58 16.85 -3.76
C MET A 68 -5.44 15.83 -4.51
N GLY A 69 -6.27 15.06 -3.78
CA GLY A 69 -7.00 13.92 -4.34
C GLY A 69 -6.13 12.66 -4.43
N LEU A 70 -6.78 11.55 -4.74
CA LEU A 70 -6.19 10.21 -4.73
C LEU A 70 -4.99 10.08 -5.68
N THR A 71 -5.08 10.67 -6.88
CA THR A 71 -4.04 10.64 -7.91
C THR A 71 -3.34 11.99 -8.08
N GLY A 72 -3.39 12.85 -7.07
CA GLY A 72 -2.85 14.19 -7.19
C GLY A 72 -1.36 14.28 -6.91
N ARG A 73 -0.82 13.41 -6.05
CA ARG A 73 0.57 13.47 -5.62
C ARG A 73 1.14 12.14 -5.14
N TRP A 74 0.66 11.62 -3.99
CA TRP A 74 1.19 10.42 -3.37
C TRP A 74 0.96 9.22 -4.28
N GLU A 75 2.03 8.56 -4.66
CA GLU A 75 2.03 7.35 -5.50
C GLU A 75 1.06 7.44 -6.70
N LYS A 76 1.04 8.58 -7.36
CA LYS A 76 0.06 8.91 -8.41
C LYS A 76 -0.02 7.83 -9.49
N LYS A 77 1.11 7.41 -10.05
CA LYS A 77 1.17 6.43 -11.14
C LYS A 77 0.92 5.02 -10.65
N SER A 78 1.43 4.69 -9.48
CA SER A 78 1.16 3.43 -8.80
C SER A 78 -0.34 3.26 -8.54
N ILE A 79 -1.01 4.29 -8.01
CA ILE A 79 -2.46 4.29 -7.80
C ILE A 79 -3.24 4.21 -9.12
N GLU A 80 -2.86 4.98 -10.15
CA GLU A 80 -3.50 4.91 -11.48
C GLU A 80 -3.45 3.49 -12.06
N LEU A 81 -2.32 2.80 -11.91
CA LEU A 81 -2.15 1.40 -12.33
C LEU A 81 -2.98 0.44 -11.47
N TRP A 82 -2.89 0.59 -10.15
CA TRP A 82 -3.66 -0.23 -9.21
C TRP A 82 -5.16 -0.15 -9.48
N MET A 83 -5.67 1.04 -9.76
CA MET A 83 -7.07 1.24 -10.14
C MET A 83 -7.44 0.45 -11.40
N LYS A 84 -6.61 0.51 -12.45
CA LYS A 84 -6.85 -0.24 -13.71
C LYS A 84 -6.86 -1.75 -13.48
N LEU A 85 -5.89 -2.25 -12.72
CA LEU A 85 -5.73 -3.67 -12.44
C LEU A 85 -6.84 -4.19 -11.51
N SER A 86 -7.19 -3.44 -10.48
CA SER A 86 -8.23 -3.82 -9.50
C SER A 86 -9.60 -4.03 -10.13
N GLU A 87 -9.96 -3.28 -11.18
CA GLU A 87 -11.27 -3.41 -11.85
C GLU A 87 -11.51 -4.79 -12.43
N LYS A 88 -10.44 -5.51 -12.79
CA LYS A 88 -10.50 -6.81 -13.46
C LYS A 88 -10.10 -7.98 -12.57
N SER A 89 -9.44 -7.68 -11.45
CA SER A 89 -8.91 -8.69 -10.53
C SER A 89 -10.00 -9.28 -9.65
N LYS A 90 -10.09 -10.60 -9.60
CA LYS A 90 -11.05 -11.32 -8.75
C LYS A 90 -10.53 -11.53 -7.34
N VAL A 91 -9.23 -11.82 -7.22
CA VAL A 91 -8.54 -12.03 -5.95
C VAL A 91 -7.37 -11.06 -5.86
N ILE A 92 -7.38 -10.22 -4.83
CA ILE A 92 -6.40 -9.16 -4.60
C ILE A 92 -5.79 -9.35 -3.22
N VAL A 93 -4.47 -9.29 -3.12
CA VAL A 93 -3.74 -9.39 -1.85
C VAL A 93 -2.93 -8.11 -1.65
N ASP A 94 -3.14 -7.44 -0.52
CA ASP A 94 -2.49 -6.19 -0.14
C ASP A 94 -1.59 -6.47 1.08
N ILE A 95 -0.27 -6.57 0.86
CA ILE A 95 0.72 -6.95 1.88
C ILE A 95 1.45 -5.70 2.34
N GLY A 96 1.31 -5.36 3.62
CA GLY A 96 1.69 -4.07 4.19
C GLY A 96 0.60 -3.03 3.94
N ALA A 97 -0.66 -3.41 4.20
CA ALA A 97 -1.82 -2.60 3.82
C ALA A 97 -1.91 -1.24 4.54
N ASN A 98 -1.18 -1.05 5.62
CA ASN A 98 -1.18 0.19 6.41
C ASN A 98 -2.62 0.59 6.79
N THR A 99 -3.04 1.83 6.55
CA THR A 99 -4.42 2.30 6.81
C THR A 99 -5.44 1.86 5.75
N GLY A 100 -5.03 1.09 4.73
CA GLY A 100 -5.87 0.36 3.79
C GLY A 100 -6.19 1.08 2.49
N VAL A 101 -5.45 2.10 2.08
CA VAL A 101 -5.76 2.89 0.88
C VAL A 101 -5.92 2.00 -0.37
N TYR A 102 -4.97 1.11 -0.63
CA TYR A 102 -4.98 0.20 -1.78
C TYR A 102 -6.14 -0.81 -1.73
N SER A 103 -6.37 -1.41 -0.57
CA SER A 103 -7.51 -2.31 -0.32
C SER A 103 -8.86 -1.62 -0.51
N LEU A 104 -9.01 -0.39 -0.01
CA LEU A 104 -10.24 0.40 -0.16
C LEU A 104 -10.51 0.79 -1.61
N ILE A 105 -9.48 1.18 -2.38
CA ILE A 105 -9.57 1.43 -3.82
C ILE A 105 -10.08 0.19 -4.53
N SER A 106 -9.47 -0.97 -4.27
CA SER A 106 -9.82 -2.23 -4.90
C SER A 106 -11.28 -2.58 -4.68
N LYS A 107 -11.73 -2.53 -3.43
CA LYS A 107 -13.12 -2.88 -3.10
C LYS A 107 -14.13 -1.86 -3.59
N CYS A 108 -13.75 -0.59 -3.64
CA CYS A 108 -14.58 0.49 -4.18
C CYS A 108 -14.80 0.33 -5.70
N LEU A 109 -13.77 -0.08 -6.45
CA LEU A 109 -13.85 -0.25 -7.90
C LEU A 109 -14.43 -1.60 -8.31
N ASN A 110 -14.15 -2.65 -7.54
CA ASN A 110 -14.64 -4.00 -7.81
C ASN A 110 -15.28 -4.60 -6.54
N PRO A 111 -16.55 -4.33 -6.27
CA PRO A 111 -17.25 -4.84 -5.08
C PRO A 111 -17.30 -6.37 -4.99
N HIS A 112 -17.17 -7.08 -6.11
CA HIS A 112 -17.19 -8.53 -6.18
C HIS A 112 -15.83 -9.19 -5.97
N SER A 113 -14.73 -8.42 -6.01
CA SER A 113 -13.40 -8.95 -5.74
C SER A 113 -13.29 -9.48 -4.31
N ARG A 114 -12.50 -10.52 -4.12
CA ARG A 114 -12.03 -10.94 -2.81
C ARG A 114 -10.74 -10.20 -2.49
N VAL A 115 -10.75 -9.39 -1.44
CA VAL A 115 -9.59 -8.61 -1.02
C VAL A 115 -9.12 -9.13 0.32
N VAL A 116 -7.83 -9.50 0.42
CA VAL A 116 -7.14 -9.89 1.65
C VAL A 116 -6.04 -8.89 1.93
N ALA A 117 -6.04 -8.31 3.12
CA ALA A 117 -5.13 -7.24 3.54
C ALA A 117 -4.32 -7.68 4.75
N PHE A 118 -3.00 -7.55 4.70
CA PHE A 118 -2.08 -7.88 5.79
C PHE A 118 -1.48 -6.63 6.39
N GLU A 119 -1.58 -6.50 7.70
CA GLU A 119 -0.93 -5.45 8.47
C GLU A 119 -0.49 -6.02 9.83
N PRO A 120 0.82 -6.17 10.09
CA PRO A 120 1.32 -6.80 11.30
C PRO A 120 1.30 -5.91 12.54
N VAL A 121 1.24 -4.58 12.38
CA VAL A 121 1.26 -3.64 13.50
C VAL A 121 -0.14 -3.40 14.04
N GLU A 122 -0.46 -3.90 15.22
CA GLU A 122 -1.82 -3.87 15.79
C GLU A 122 -2.44 -2.46 15.82
N ARG A 123 -1.67 -1.44 16.19
CA ARG A 123 -2.16 -0.04 16.20
C ARG A 123 -2.57 0.47 14.82
N ILE A 124 -1.90 0.00 13.75
CA ILE A 124 -2.19 0.34 12.36
C ILE A 124 -3.31 -0.56 11.83
N PHE A 125 -3.28 -1.84 12.13
CA PHE A 125 -4.34 -2.80 11.83
C PHE A 125 -5.71 -2.35 12.35
N ASN A 126 -5.75 -1.79 13.56
CA ASN A 126 -6.98 -1.23 14.11
C ASN A 126 -7.49 -0.03 13.27
N LYS A 127 -6.58 0.79 12.71
CA LYS A 127 -6.93 1.90 11.80
C LYS A 127 -7.44 1.39 10.45
N LEU A 128 -6.79 0.35 9.89
CA LEU A 128 -7.26 -0.38 8.70
C LEU A 128 -8.70 -0.87 8.90
N ASN A 129 -8.97 -1.58 9.99
CA ASN A 129 -10.30 -2.10 10.30
C ASN A 129 -11.35 -0.99 10.47
N CYS A 130 -11.01 0.12 11.12
CA CYS A 130 -11.89 1.27 11.19
C CYS A 130 -12.25 1.80 9.79
N ASN A 131 -11.28 1.90 8.88
CA ASN A 131 -11.51 2.36 7.51
C ASN A 131 -12.36 1.37 6.69
N ILE A 132 -12.16 0.07 6.86
CA ILE A 132 -12.99 -0.98 6.25
C ILE A 132 -14.45 -0.85 6.73
N GLN A 133 -14.66 -0.73 8.03
CA GLN A 133 -15.98 -0.62 8.63
C GLN A 133 -16.72 0.66 8.21
N LEU A 134 -16.04 1.80 8.06
CA LEU A 134 -16.63 3.06 7.58
C LEU A 134 -17.33 2.90 6.22
N ASN A 135 -16.90 1.94 5.42
CA ASN A 135 -17.39 1.71 4.06
C ASN A 135 -18.31 0.49 3.95
N ASN A 136 -18.48 -0.28 5.01
CA ASN A 136 -19.12 -1.59 4.96
C ASN A 136 -18.52 -2.52 3.89
N PHE A 137 -17.21 -2.42 3.66
CA PHE A 137 -16.53 -3.23 2.66
C PHE A 137 -16.22 -4.63 3.20
N SER A 138 -16.44 -5.65 2.36
CA SER A 138 -16.03 -7.02 2.65
C SER A 138 -14.56 -7.21 2.27
N ILE A 139 -13.66 -6.72 3.11
CA ILE A 139 -12.20 -6.92 3.03
C ILE A 139 -11.80 -7.80 4.19
N GLU A 140 -11.07 -8.88 3.91
CA GLU A 140 -10.52 -9.76 4.93
C GLU A 140 -9.17 -9.20 5.41
N SER A 141 -9.13 -8.60 6.60
CA SER A 141 -7.89 -8.08 7.19
C SER A 141 -7.29 -9.07 8.17
N LEU A 142 -5.97 -9.25 8.11
CA LEU A 142 -5.20 -10.19 8.92
C LEU A 142 -4.10 -9.44 9.66
N LEU A 143 -4.09 -9.60 11.01
CA LEU A 143 -3.02 -9.08 11.87
C LEU A 143 -1.82 -10.04 11.81
N MET A 144 -1.16 -10.05 10.68
CA MET A 144 -0.04 -10.94 10.37
C MET A 144 0.92 -10.26 9.40
N ALA A 145 2.17 -10.71 9.37
CA ALA A 145 3.08 -10.42 8.26
C ALA A 145 3.12 -11.59 7.27
N VAL A 146 3.59 -11.32 6.05
CA VAL A 146 3.83 -12.35 5.04
C VAL A 146 5.33 -12.55 4.89
N SER A 147 5.76 -13.82 4.78
CA SER A 147 7.17 -14.21 4.76
C SER A 147 7.38 -15.49 3.95
N ASP A 148 8.60 -16.04 4.01
CA ASP A 148 9.01 -17.30 3.36
C ASP A 148 8.63 -18.56 4.13
N HIS A 149 8.09 -18.42 5.34
CA HIS A 149 7.58 -19.53 6.16
C HIS A 149 6.41 -19.09 7.02
N SER A 150 5.63 -20.05 7.53
CA SER A 150 4.51 -19.78 8.43
C SER A 150 4.90 -20.06 9.88
N GLY A 151 4.33 -19.30 10.84
CA GLY A 151 4.60 -19.41 12.26
C GLY A 151 4.57 -18.09 13.00
N GLU A 152 5.58 -17.80 13.80
CA GLU A 152 5.76 -16.54 14.53
C GLU A 152 7.15 -15.96 14.25
N ALA A 153 7.25 -14.64 14.18
CA ALA A 153 8.53 -13.92 14.06
C ALA A 153 8.58 -12.70 14.99
N LEU A 154 9.80 -12.21 15.24
CA LEU A 154 9.99 -10.92 15.87
C LEU A 154 9.85 -9.83 14.82
N PHE A 155 8.99 -8.88 15.10
CA PHE A 155 8.75 -7.71 14.29
C PHE A 155 9.34 -6.48 14.98
N TYR A 156 10.05 -5.66 14.23
CA TYR A 156 10.72 -4.46 14.73
C TYR A 156 9.89 -3.24 14.35
N ASP A 157 9.34 -2.58 15.35
CA ASP A 157 8.53 -1.35 15.17
C ASP A 157 9.15 -0.21 15.98
N THR A 158 8.92 1.00 15.53
CA THR A 158 9.26 2.19 16.31
C THR A 158 8.07 2.57 17.19
N THR A 159 8.35 3.09 18.38
CA THR A 159 7.31 3.56 19.31
C THR A 159 6.65 4.86 18.83
N GLU A 160 7.14 5.46 17.75
CA GLU A 160 6.60 6.69 17.20
C GLU A 160 5.31 6.44 16.42
N GLU A 161 4.24 7.13 16.78
CA GLU A 161 2.91 6.97 16.20
C GLU A 161 2.84 7.25 14.69
N HIS A 162 3.83 7.96 14.15
CA HIS A 162 3.88 8.39 12.75
C HIS A 162 5.02 7.77 11.93
N ASN A 163 5.68 6.74 12.43
CA ASN A 163 6.75 6.07 11.69
C ASN A 163 6.20 4.82 11.00
N TYR A 164 6.51 4.68 9.69
CA TYR A 164 6.04 3.59 8.84
C TYR A 164 7.09 2.48 8.62
N GLY A 165 8.34 2.70 9.03
CA GLY A 165 9.45 1.78 8.79
C GLY A 165 9.48 0.56 9.73
N ALA A 166 8.34 -0.07 9.95
CA ALA A 166 8.23 -1.29 10.77
C ALA A 166 8.46 -2.54 9.88
N THR A 167 9.38 -3.43 10.28
CA THR A 167 9.86 -4.53 9.41
C THR A 167 10.19 -5.80 10.20
N LEU A 168 10.21 -6.94 9.50
CA LEU A 168 10.78 -8.20 10.00
C LEU A 168 12.32 -8.20 10.00
N GLN A 169 12.97 -7.27 9.29
CA GLN A 169 14.43 -7.17 9.28
C GLN A 169 14.94 -6.37 10.49
N LYS A 170 16.00 -6.90 11.13
CA LYS A 170 16.66 -6.22 12.23
C LYS A 170 17.45 -5.02 11.71
N ILE A 171 16.89 -3.83 11.88
CA ILE A 171 17.57 -2.58 11.59
C ILE A 171 18.28 -2.11 12.87
N SER A 172 19.52 -1.64 12.75
CA SER A 172 20.33 -1.15 13.88
C SER A 172 19.89 0.25 14.34
N HIS A 173 18.77 0.33 15.05
CA HIS A 173 18.37 1.57 15.74
C HIS A 173 18.02 1.30 17.20
N ASP A 174 18.57 2.10 18.12
CA ASP A 174 18.42 1.96 19.57
C ASP A 174 17.01 2.22 20.14
N LEU A 175 16.02 2.51 19.27
CA LEU A 175 14.65 2.89 19.66
C LEU A 175 13.58 1.89 19.16
N LEU A 176 13.96 0.68 18.73
CA LEU A 176 13.02 -0.31 18.23
C LEU A 176 12.39 -1.10 19.39
N SER A 177 11.08 -1.16 19.43
CA SER A 177 10.34 -2.16 20.17
C SER A 177 10.22 -3.44 19.35
N THR A 178 10.35 -4.59 20.00
CA THR A 178 10.12 -5.88 19.36
C THR A 178 8.79 -6.45 19.81
N THR A 179 7.97 -6.88 18.85
CA THR A 179 6.70 -7.57 19.12
C THR A 179 6.68 -8.90 18.37
N LYS A 180 6.16 -9.96 18.97
CA LYS A 180 5.87 -11.19 18.24
C LYS A 180 4.65 -10.99 17.37
N VAL A 181 4.78 -11.36 16.09
CA VAL A 181 3.67 -11.33 15.13
C VAL A 181 3.53 -12.72 14.49
N GLY A 182 2.29 -13.08 14.14
CA GLY A 182 2.06 -14.23 13.28
C GLY A 182 2.59 -13.96 11.88
N ILE A 183 3.18 -14.96 11.26
CA ILE A 183 3.64 -14.90 9.86
C ILE A 183 3.05 -16.04 9.06
N ILE A 184 2.83 -15.81 7.77
CA ILE A 184 2.27 -16.79 6.84
C ILE A 184 2.93 -16.67 5.47
N THR A 185 3.01 -17.76 4.72
CA THR A 185 3.38 -17.71 3.30
C THR A 185 2.16 -17.43 2.43
N ILE A 186 2.38 -16.88 1.22
CA ILE A 186 1.28 -16.74 0.25
C ILE A 186 0.73 -18.12 -0.13
N ASP A 187 1.57 -19.14 -0.22
CA ASP A 187 1.14 -20.50 -0.54
C ASP A 187 0.22 -21.08 0.53
N ASP A 188 0.49 -20.83 1.81
CA ASP A 188 -0.37 -21.29 2.90
C ASP A 188 -1.66 -20.44 2.98
N LEU A 189 -1.59 -19.15 2.72
CA LEU A 189 -2.79 -18.31 2.56
C LEU A 189 -3.73 -18.89 1.51
N ILE A 190 -3.19 -19.28 0.34
CA ILE A 190 -3.97 -19.86 -0.75
C ILE A 190 -4.71 -21.13 -0.28
N LYS A 191 -4.01 -22.01 0.45
CA LYS A 191 -4.57 -23.25 0.99
C LYS A 191 -5.62 -22.97 2.07
N GLU A 192 -5.28 -22.17 3.08
CA GLU A 192 -6.16 -21.89 4.22
C GLU A 192 -7.45 -21.18 3.82
N LYS A 193 -7.34 -20.25 2.86
CA LYS A 193 -8.49 -19.46 2.38
C LYS A 193 -9.17 -20.09 1.17
N ASN A 194 -8.71 -21.24 0.68
CA ASN A 194 -9.20 -21.90 -0.53
C ASN A 194 -9.28 -20.91 -1.73
N LEU A 195 -8.19 -20.15 -1.95
CA LEU A 195 -8.13 -19.23 -3.08
C LEU A 195 -7.94 -20.01 -4.39
N VAL A 196 -8.77 -19.72 -5.36
CA VAL A 196 -8.68 -20.36 -6.69
C VAL A 196 -7.59 -19.75 -7.58
N GLY A 197 -7.03 -18.61 -7.17
CA GLY A 197 -5.95 -17.87 -7.82
C GLY A 197 -5.67 -16.57 -7.08
N ILE A 198 -4.67 -15.84 -7.54
CA ILE A 198 -4.39 -14.46 -7.15
C ILE A 198 -4.13 -13.70 -8.45
N ASP A 199 -4.82 -12.58 -8.67
CA ASP A 199 -4.70 -11.79 -9.89
C ASP A 199 -3.83 -10.54 -9.68
N LEU A 200 -3.83 -9.99 -8.46
CA LEU A 200 -3.15 -8.74 -8.15
C LEU A 200 -2.59 -8.77 -6.73
N VAL A 201 -1.33 -8.40 -6.58
CA VAL A 201 -0.65 -8.33 -5.29
C VAL A 201 0.03 -6.97 -5.14
N LYS A 202 -0.12 -6.31 -3.98
CA LYS A 202 0.78 -5.25 -3.53
C LYS A 202 1.74 -5.83 -2.50
N ILE A 203 3.01 -5.47 -2.58
CA ILE A 203 4.05 -5.84 -1.60
C ILE A 203 4.79 -4.57 -1.20
N ASP A 204 4.66 -4.20 0.06
CA ASP A 204 5.25 -3.00 0.65
C ASP A 204 5.53 -3.30 2.13
N VAL A 205 6.68 -3.93 2.39
CA VAL A 205 7.02 -4.56 3.68
C VAL A 205 8.38 -4.16 4.22
N GLU A 206 8.91 -3.03 3.75
CA GLU A 206 10.10 -2.40 4.30
C GLU A 206 11.32 -3.35 4.36
N TYR A 207 11.87 -3.65 3.17
CA TYR A 207 13.04 -4.51 2.93
C TYR A 207 12.81 -6.03 3.07
N HIS A 208 11.57 -6.52 3.21
CA HIS A 208 11.25 -7.96 3.34
C HIS A 208 10.58 -8.54 2.07
N GLU A 209 10.58 -7.83 0.98
CA GLU A 209 9.93 -8.17 -0.29
C GLU A 209 10.45 -9.49 -0.90
N PRO A 210 11.76 -9.81 -0.87
CA PRO A 210 12.26 -11.07 -1.39
C PRO A 210 11.73 -12.29 -0.63
N GLU A 211 11.61 -12.20 0.70
CA GLU A 211 11.09 -13.26 1.55
C GLU A 211 9.60 -13.51 1.28
N VAL A 212 8.82 -12.43 1.03
CA VAL A 212 7.42 -12.55 0.60
C VAL A 212 7.32 -13.36 -0.68
N LEU A 213 8.14 -13.04 -1.69
CA LEU A 213 8.16 -13.74 -2.98
C LEU A 213 8.63 -15.20 -2.84
N LYS A 214 9.62 -15.46 -2.01
CA LYS A 214 10.11 -16.83 -1.72
C LYS A 214 9.02 -17.70 -1.10
N GLY A 215 8.07 -17.11 -0.34
CA GLY A 215 6.87 -17.78 0.19
C GLY A 215 5.73 -17.92 -0.85
N PHE A 216 5.97 -17.65 -2.13
CA PHE A 216 4.97 -17.70 -3.21
C PHE A 216 5.39 -18.63 -4.36
N SER A 217 5.59 -19.92 -4.09
CA SER A 217 6.01 -20.91 -5.11
C SER A 217 5.00 -21.08 -6.25
N LEU A 218 3.73 -20.75 -6.00
CA LEU A 218 2.65 -20.82 -6.98
C LEU A 218 2.56 -19.60 -7.92
N ILE A 219 3.50 -18.67 -7.84
CA ILE A 219 3.52 -17.44 -8.63
C ILE A 219 3.43 -17.70 -10.14
N ASN A 220 4.12 -18.71 -10.66
CA ASN A 220 4.05 -19.09 -12.08
C ASN A 220 2.72 -19.67 -12.50
N LYS A 221 2.03 -20.32 -11.59
CA LYS A 221 0.71 -20.90 -11.86
C LYS A 221 -0.34 -19.82 -11.98
N TYR A 222 -0.28 -18.82 -11.14
CA TYR A 222 -1.31 -17.76 -11.09
C TYR A 222 -0.95 -16.52 -11.88
N GLN A 223 0.35 -16.24 -12.05
CA GLN A 223 0.89 -15.10 -12.79
C GLN A 223 0.23 -13.76 -12.43
N PRO A 224 0.13 -13.41 -11.13
CA PRO A 224 -0.49 -12.16 -10.73
C PRO A 224 0.28 -10.95 -11.25
N SER A 225 -0.40 -9.83 -11.42
CA SER A 225 0.29 -8.53 -11.48
C SER A 225 0.77 -8.18 -10.07
N ILE A 226 2.01 -7.70 -9.94
CA ILE A 226 2.61 -7.37 -8.65
C ILE A 226 3.06 -5.92 -8.67
N LEU A 227 2.49 -5.11 -7.77
CA LEU A 227 2.99 -3.78 -7.45
C LEU A 227 3.88 -3.91 -6.22
N ILE A 228 5.17 -3.58 -6.34
CA ILE A 228 6.17 -3.84 -5.29
C ILE A 228 7.06 -2.62 -5.07
N GLU A 229 7.37 -2.34 -3.79
CA GLU A 229 8.31 -1.29 -3.42
C GLU A 229 9.75 -1.82 -3.38
N ILE A 230 10.71 -1.06 -3.90
CA ILE A 230 12.13 -1.42 -3.98
C ILE A 230 12.98 -0.30 -3.35
N LEU A 231 13.40 -0.50 -2.12
CA LEU A 231 14.09 0.51 -1.32
C LEU A 231 15.61 0.51 -1.49
N SER A 232 16.20 -0.56 -2.04
CA SER A 232 17.64 -0.64 -2.31
C SER A 232 17.92 -1.51 -3.53
N ASP A 233 19.14 -1.38 -4.10
CA ASP A 233 19.59 -2.23 -5.21
C ASP A 233 19.67 -3.71 -4.80
N ASP A 234 20.12 -4.00 -3.57
CA ASP A 234 20.18 -5.36 -3.03
C ASP A 234 18.78 -6.02 -3.01
N ILE A 235 17.77 -5.30 -2.54
CA ILE A 235 16.38 -5.79 -2.55
C ILE A 235 15.91 -6.02 -3.98
N GLY A 236 16.21 -5.09 -4.91
CA GLY A 236 15.84 -5.26 -6.31
C GLY A 236 16.46 -6.50 -6.96
N GLU A 237 17.77 -6.74 -6.73
CA GLU A 237 18.47 -7.93 -7.23
C GLU A 237 17.87 -9.23 -6.67
N ARG A 238 17.57 -9.27 -5.38
CA ARG A 238 16.98 -10.43 -4.70
C ARG A 238 15.55 -10.69 -5.16
N VAL A 239 14.73 -9.64 -5.30
CA VAL A 239 13.37 -9.73 -5.85
C VAL A 239 13.40 -10.29 -7.27
N GLN A 240 14.29 -9.78 -8.13
CA GLN A 240 14.44 -10.29 -9.50
C GLN A 240 14.88 -11.76 -9.51
N ALA A 241 15.83 -12.14 -8.67
CA ALA A 241 16.30 -13.52 -8.56
C ALA A 241 15.17 -14.47 -8.14
N GLU A 242 14.32 -14.08 -7.18
CA GLU A 242 13.18 -14.91 -6.76
C GLU A 242 12.15 -15.10 -7.89
N ILE A 243 11.84 -14.04 -8.66
CA ILE A 243 10.94 -14.13 -9.83
C ILE A 243 11.53 -15.06 -10.90
N GLU A 244 12.81 -14.91 -11.22
CA GLU A 244 13.50 -15.73 -12.23
C GLU A 244 13.64 -17.20 -11.82
N ASN A 245 13.87 -17.49 -10.53
CA ASN A 245 13.93 -18.83 -9.97
C ASN A 245 12.64 -19.63 -10.19
N TYR A 246 11.49 -18.95 -10.18
CA TYR A 246 10.21 -19.59 -10.49
C TYR A 246 9.94 -19.72 -11.99
N GLY A 247 10.84 -19.20 -12.88
CA GLY A 247 10.75 -19.31 -14.34
C GLY A 247 9.63 -18.47 -14.96
N GLY A 248 9.15 -17.44 -14.24
CA GLY A 248 8.06 -16.57 -14.69
C GLY A 248 8.49 -15.63 -15.83
N ALA A 249 7.66 -15.53 -16.88
CA ALA A 249 7.85 -14.56 -17.96
C ALA A 249 7.27 -13.19 -17.57
N TYR A 250 7.87 -12.54 -16.56
CA TYR A 250 7.48 -11.21 -16.12
C TYR A 250 8.22 -10.12 -16.87
N LEU A 251 7.51 -9.05 -17.18
CA LEU A 251 8.09 -7.77 -17.59
C LEU A 251 8.16 -6.85 -16.37
N TYR A 252 9.23 -6.09 -16.29
CA TYR A 252 9.49 -5.16 -15.19
C TYR A 252 9.29 -3.72 -15.67
N PHE A 253 8.48 -2.95 -14.95
CA PHE A 253 8.23 -1.54 -15.21
C PHE A 253 8.58 -0.72 -13.97
N ASP A 254 9.61 0.11 -14.09
CA ASP A 254 9.95 1.15 -13.12
C ASP A 254 8.89 2.25 -13.18
N ILE A 255 8.31 2.60 -12.05
CA ILE A 255 7.25 3.59 -11.94
C ILE A 255 7.82 4.92 -11.47
N ASP A 256 8.02 5.85 -12.40
CA ASP A 256 8.29 7.24 -12.05
C ASP A 256 6.96 7.96 -11.82
N GLU A 257 6.71 8.38 -10.59
CA GLU A 257 5.44 8.96 -10.17
C GLU A 257 5.10 10.30 -10.87
N GLN A 258 6.09 10.94 -11.50
CA GLN A 258 5.92 12.19 -12.25
C GLN A 258 5.88 11.96 -13.76
N ASN A 259 6.78 11.12 -14.28
CA ASN A 259 7.02 10.96 -15.70
C ASN A 259 6.34 9.73 -16.33
N GLY A 260 5.88 8.77 -15.52
CA GLY A 260 5.18 7.57 -15.98
C GLY A 260 6.00 6.29 -15.83
N LEU A 261 5.72 5.28 -16.65
CA LEU A 261 6.35 3.96 -16.55
C LEU A 261 7.43 3.78 -17.58
N ARG A 262 8.48 3.07 -17.19
CA ARG A 262 9.59 2.66 -18.06
C ARG A 262 9.81 1.16 -17.92
N LYS A 263 9.73 0.44 -19.05
CA LYS A 263 10.16 -0.97 -19.09
C LYS A 263 11.67 -1.05 -18.85
N VAL A 264 12.10 -1.96 -18.00
CA VAL A 264 13.51 -2.19 -17.65
C VAL A 264 13.84 -3.67 -17.71
N GLU A 265 15.14 -3.99 -17.82
CA GLU A 265 15.64 -5.37 -17.78
C GLU A 265 15.99 -5.81 -16.36
N ASN A 266 16.41 -4.87 -15.52
CA ASN A 266 16.85 -5.14 -14.15
C ASN A 266 16.07 -4.30 -13.15
N ILE A 267 15.70 -4.92 -12.02
CA ILE A 267 15.08 -4.24 -10.90
C ILE A 267 16.17 -3.62 -10.03
N ARG A 268 16.10 -2.31 -9.84
CA ARG A 268 17.05 -1.51 -9.05
C ARG A 268 16.30 -0.43 -8.29
N LYS A 269 16.92 0.11 -7.24
CA LYS A 269 16.36 1.28 -6.61
C LYS A 269 16.18 2.41 -7.61
N SER A 270 14.98 2.95 -7.69
CA SER A 270 14.65 4.10 -8.54
C SER A 270 14.16 5.29 -7.71
N SER A 271 13.97 6.44 -8.35
CA SER A 271 13.40 7.63 -7.70
C SER A 271 11.94 7.43 -7.28
N GLY A 272 11.21 6.56 -7.98
CA GLY A 272 9.81 6.25 -7.70
C GLY A 272 9.62 5.13 -6.69
N MET A 273 10.66 4.33 -6.46
CA MET A 273 10.71 3.15 -5.58
C MET A 273 9.73 2.03 -5.91
N ASN A 274 8.65 2.30 -6.64
CA ASN A 274 7.63 1.33 -7.00
C ASN A 274 7.90 0.69 -8.38
N TYR A 275 7.60 -0.59 -8.49
CA TYR A 275 7.66 -1.38 -9.72
C TYR A 275 6.35 -2.10 -9.97
N LEU A 276 5.98 -2.21 -11.25
CA LEU A 276 4.97 -3.16 -11.72
C LEU A 276 5.68 -4.35 -12.37
N LEU A 277 5.41 -5.54 -11.86
CA LEU A 277 5.78 -6.81 -12.46
C LEU A 277 4.50 -7.43 -13.05
N CYS A 278 4.45 -7.68 -14.35
CA CYS A 278 3.29 -8.30 -14.98
C CYS A 278 3.69 -9.10 -16.22
N THR A 279 2.79 -9.98 -16.67
CA THR A 279 2.99 -10.71 -17.92
C THR A 279 2.82 -9.80 -19.13
N GLU A 280 3.36 -10.22 -20.28
CA GLU A 280 3.20 -9.48 -21.53
C GLU A 280 1.73 -9.29 -21.92
N SER A 281 0.88 -10.28 -21.64
CA SER A 281 -0.56 -10.21 -21.87
C SER A 281 -1.20 -9.05 -21.11
N ILE A 282 -0.90 -8.93 -19.82
CA ILE A 282 -1.41 -7.85 -18.97
C ILE A 282 -0.83 -6.50 -19.43
N ALA A 283 0.47 -6.43 -19.74
CA ALA A 283 1.08 -5.20 -20.21
C ALA A 283 0.42 -4.65 -21.48
N LYS A 284 0.08 -5.54 -22.45
CA LYS A 284 -0.71 -5.18 -23.64
C LYS A 284 -2.13 -4.74 -23.28
N GLU A 285 -2.81 -5.46 -22.39
CA GLU A 285 -4.18 -5.16 -21.97
C GLU A 285 -4.32 -3.78 -21.33
N ILE A 286 -3.36 -3.39 -20.50
CA ILE A 286 -3.35 -2.07 -19.84
C ILE A 286 -2.59 -1.00 -20.62
N GLN A 287 -2.17 -1.32 -21.86
CA GLN A 287 -1.53 -0.42 -22.83
C GLN A 287 -0.17 0.15 -22.33
N LEU A 288 0.69 -0.71 -21.82
CA LEU A 288 2.07 -0.36 -21.48
C LEU A 288 3.08 -0.70 -22.60
N ILE A 289 2.70 -1.61 -23.49
CA ILE A 289 3.46 -2.02 -24.67
C ILE A 289 2.54 -2.19 -25.87
#